data_ea3edbc5abbcfe6706fae09d8f54a117
#
_entry.id   ea3edbc5abbcfe6706fae09d8f54a117
#
_cell.length_a   1.000
_cell.length_b   1.000
_cell.length_c   1.000
_cell.angle_alpha   90.00
_cell.angle_beta   90.00
_cell.angle_gamma   90.00
#
_symmetry.space_group_name_H-M   'P 1'
#
loop_
_entity.id
_entity.type
_entity.pdbx_description
1 polymer ?
#
loop_
_entity_poly.entity_id
_entity_poly.type
_entity_poly.pdbx_seq_one_letter_code
_entity_poly.pdbx_strand_id
1 'polypeptide(L)'
;MSENLLYSGIRDMRQGNIALYAIVFLMVGVVMSIFIFFPQFLNMQSGIYGISCREIRQKIQVAIEDHDANNTRSIVERGKRVDLDTLKEKGFLNEIRLCPEKGEYKFDERGRVICTFH
;
A
#
# COMPACT_ATOMS: atom_id res chain seq x y z
N MET A 1 -60.16 24.60 -23.91
CA MET A 1 -59.11 25.00 -22.91
C MET A 1 -58.79 23.91 -21.90
N SER A 2 -59.61 22.88 -21.69
CA SER A 2 -59.35 21.79 -20.72
C SER A 2 -58.45 20.68 -21.25
N GLU A 3 -58.29 20.51 -22.54
CA GLU A 3 -57.45 19.44 -23.10
C GLU A 3 -55.92 19.70 -22.95
N ASN A 4 -55.49 20.92 -22.90
CA ASN A 4 -54.08 21.28 -22.76
C ASN A 4 -53.54 21.03 -21.34
N LEU A 5 -54.38 21.09 -20.30
CA LEU A 5 -53.98 20.82 -18.90
C LEU A 5 -53.76 19.33 -18.62
N LEU A 6 -54.57 18.48 -19.25
CA LEU A 6 -54.39 17.00 -19.13
C LEU A 6 -53.14 16.52 -19.82
N TYR A 7 -52.78 17.11 -20.96
CA TYR A 7 -51.57 16.74 -21.70
C TYR A 7 -50.28 17.18 -21.02
N SER A 8 -50.30 18.29 -20.32
CA SER A 8 -49.15 18.77 -19.52
C SER A 8 -48.86 17.87 -18.32
N GLY A 9 -49.90 17.43 -17.62
CA GLY A 9 -49.77 16.51 -16.46
C GLY A 9 -49.19 15.11 -16.81
N ILE A 10 -49.56 14.57 -17.98
CA ILE A 10 -49.05 13.27 -18.44
C ILE A 10 -47.57 13.40 -18.86
N ARG A 11 -47.18 14.52 -19.40
CA ARG A 11 -45.78 14.78 -19.79
C ARG A 11 -44.86 14.90 -18.56
N ASP A 12 -45.36 15.50 -17.50
CA ASP A 12 -44.61 15.71 -16.26
C ASP A 12 -44.41 14.41 -15.48
N MET A 13 -45.42 13.53 -15.42
CA MET A 13 -45.28 12.18 -14.83
C MET A 13 -44.31 11.29 -15.58
N ARG A 14 -44.24 11.39 -16.91
CA ARG A 14 -43.31 10.62 -17.72
C ARG A 14 -41.88 11.08 -17.58
N GLN A 15 -41.65 12.41 -17.42
CA GLN A 15 -40.33 12.98 -17.16
C GLN A 15 -39.81 12.62 -15.77
N GLY A 16 -40.66 12.62 -14.74
CA GLY A 16 -40.28 12.22 -13.39
C GLY A 16 -39.81 10.75 -13.32
N ASN A 17 -40.49 9.85 -14.01
CA ASN A 17 -40.09 8.44 -14.07
C ASN A 17 -38.75 8.22 -14.80
N ILE A 18 -38.49 8.94 -15.89
CA ILE A 18 -37.21 8.84 -16.62
C ILE A 18 -36.06 9.35 -15.73
N ALA A 19 -36.22 10.44 -15.03
CA ALA A 19 -35.22 10.98 -14.12
C ALA A 19 -34.95 10.01 -12.97
N LEU A 20 -35.97 9.36 -12.42
CA LEU A 20 -35.85 8.38 -11.36
C LEU A 20 -35.07 7.13 -11.84
N TYR A 21 -35.38 6.61 -13.02
CA TYR A 21 -34.64 5.51 -13.62
C TYR A 21 -33.19 5.87 -13.90
N ALA A 22 -32.92 7.10 -14.36
CA ALA A 22 -31.54 7.57 -14.59
C ALA A 22 -30.73 7.61 -13.29
N ILE A 23 -31.31 8.08 -12.19
CA ILE A 23 -30.67 8.12 -10.87
C ILE A 23 -30.38 6.69 -10.37
N VAL A 24 -31.36 5.78 -10.45
CA VAL A 24 -31.17 4.39 -10.05
C VAL A 24 -30.07 3.71 -10.87
N PHE A 25 -30.06 3.92 -12.17
CA PHE A 25 -29.02 3.36 -13.06
C PHE A 25 -27.64 3.87 -12.74
N LEU A 26 -27.52 5.16 -12.40
CA LEU A 26 -26.28 5.81 -12.00
C LEU A 26 -25.77 5.22 -10.67
N MET A 27 -26.66 5.04 -9.68
CA MET A 27 -26.31 4.45 -8.39
C MET A 27 -25.84 3.00 -8.53
N VAL A 28 -26.52 2.20 -9.35
CA VAL A 28 -26.11 0.81 -9.63
C VAL A 28 -24.74 0.78 -10.33
N GLY A 29 -24.48 1.67 -11.28
CA GLY A 29 -23.18 1.80 -11.94
C GLY A 29 -22.04 2.14 -10.98
N VAL A 30 -22.27 3.06 -10.05
CA VAL A 30 -21.28 3.41 -9.02
C VAL A 30 -20.97 2.21 -8.11
N VAL A 31 -21.99 1.53 -7.63
CA VAL A 31 -21.82 0.34 -6.77
C VAL A 31 -21.06 -0.75 -7.50
N MET A 32 -21.40 -1.04 -8.73
CA MET A 32 -20.68 -2.05 -9.55
C MET A 32 -19.22 -1.65 -9.78
N SER A 33 -18.96 -0.38 -10.03
CA SER A 33 -17.58 0.11 -10.18
C SER A 33 -16.76 -0.11 -8.90
N ILE A 34 -17.32 0.16 -7.74
CA ILE A 34 -16.66 -0.09 -6.46
C ILE A 34 -16.32 -1.58 -6.30
N PHE A 35 -17.24 -2.48 -6.61
CA PHE A 35 -17.00 -3.93 -6.50
C PHE A 35 -15.90 -4.44 -7.46
N ILE A 36 -15.77 -3.84 -8.63
CA ILE A 36 -14.73 -4.23 -9.61
C ILE A 36 -13.37 -3.68 -9.21
N PHE A 37 -13.29 -2.41 -8.77
CA PHE A 37 -12.02 -1.75 -8.46
C PHE A 37 -11.49 -2.05 -7.06
N PHE A 38 -12.36 -2.37 -6.10
CA PHE A 38 -11.97 -2.63 -4.72
C PHE A 38 -10.98 -3.79 -4.54
N PRO A 39 -11.17 -4.98 -5.15
CA PRO A 39 -10.20 -6.07 -5.05
C PRO A 39 -8.85 -5.74 -5.71
N GLN A 40 -8.85 -4.94 -6.77
CA GLN A 40 -7.60 -4.49 -7.41
C GLN A 40 -6.82 -3.53 -6.49
N PHE A 41 -7.52 -2.69 -5.75
CA PHE A 41 -6.90 -1.78 -4.79
C PHE A 41 -6.23 -2.51 -3.63
N LEU A 42 -6.85 -3.56 -3.10
CA LEU A 42 -6.26 -4.39 -2.04
C LEU A 42 -5.01 -5.13 -2.51
N ASN A 43 -5.01 -5.65 -3.73
CA ASN A 43 -3.83 -6.30 -4.32
C ASN A 43 -2.68 -5.31 -4.57
N MET A 44 -3.00 -4.07 -4.89
CA MET A 44 -2.01 -3.02 -5.09
C MET A 44 -1.29 -2.63 -3.80
N GLN A 45 -1.99 -2.64 -2.66
CA GLN A 45 -1.38 -2.37 -1.36
C GLN A 45 -0.32 -3.43 -0.98
N SER A 46 -0.57 -4.69 -1.22
CA SER A 46 0.42 -5.75 -0.94
C SER A 46 1.70 -5.59 -1.77
N GLY A 47 1.57 -5.17 -3.02
CA GLY A 47 2.72 -4.84 -3.88
C GLY A 47 3.54 -3.65 -3.38
N ILE A 48 2.87 -2.61 -2.88
CA ILE A 48 3.53 -1.41 -2.32
C ILE A 48 4.31 -1.76 -1.05
N TYR A 49 3.77 -2.60 -0.17
CA TYR A 49 4.48 -3.04 1.04
C TYR A 49 5.72 -3.87 0.72
N GLY A 50 5.66 -4.73 -0.28
CA GLY A 50 6.82 -5.48 -0.75
C GLY A 50 7.93 -4.60 -1.30
N ILE A 51 7.60 -3.57 -2.07
CA ILE A 51 8.57 -2.58 -2.58
C ILE A 51 9.19 -1.79 -1.43
N SER A 52 8.39 -1.33 -0.48
CA SER A 52 8.89 -0.61 0.71
C SER A 52 9.85 -1.46 1.54
N CYS A 53 9.55 -2.73 1.77
CA CYS A 53 10.43 -3.63 2.48
C CYS A 53 11.76 -3.84 1.75
N ARG A 54 11.74 -3.93 0.43
CA ARG A 54 12.96 -4.04 -0.39
C ARG A 54 13.84 -2.80 -0.27
N GLU A 55 13.26 -1.60 -0.33
CA GLU A 55 13.99 -0.35 -0.17
C GLU A 55 14.61 -0.23 1.23
N ILE A 56 13.87 -0.60 2.27
CA ILE A 56 14.36 -0.59 3.65
C ILE A 56 15.54 -1.56 3.80
N ARG A 57 15.45 -2.76 3.25
CA ARG A 57 16.55 -3.74 3.26
C ARG A 57 17.80 -3.20 2.57
N GLN A 58 17.65 -2.54 1.42
CA GLN A 58 18.77 -1.93 0.72
C GLN A 58 19.46 -0.83 1.54
N LYS A 59 18.68 0.02 2.20
CA LYS A 59 19.21 1.06 3.09
C LYS A 59 19.97 0.47 4.28
N ILE A 60 19.43 -0.58 4.87
CA ILE A 60 20.10 -1.30 5.97
C ILE A 60 21.39 -1.96 5.47
N GLN A 61 21.39 -2.57 4.29
CA GLN A 61 22.56 -3.19 3.71
C GLN A 61 23.69 -2.17 3.47
N VAL A 62 23.37 -1.01 2.90
CA VAL A 62 24.33 0.08 2.71
C VAL A 62 24.89 0.58 4.04
N ALA A 63 24.03 0.75 5.05
CA ALA A 63 24.45 1.17 6.38
C ALA A 63 25.41 0.17 7.04
N ILE A 64 25.20 -1.12 6.83
CA ILE A 64 26.10 -2.19 7.32
C ILE A 64 27.43 -2.15 6.60
N GLU A 65 27.43 -1.98 5.28
CA GLU A 65 28.65 -1.86 4.48
C GLU A 65 29.47 -0.65 4.89
N ASP A 66 28.83 0.49 5.12
CA ASP A 66 29.49 1.70 5.62
C ASP A 66 30.03 1.51 7.05
N HIS A 67 29.30 0.82 7.90
CA HIS A 67 29.76 0.50 9.25
C HIS A 67 30.99 -0.39 9.20
N ASP A 68 30.98 -1.46 8.42
CA ASP A 68 32.09 -2.41 8.33
C ASP A 68 33.32 -1.80 7.64
N ALA A 69 33.14 -0.85 6.73
CA ALA A 69 34.23 -0.10 6.12
C ALA A 69 34.94 0.85 7.11
N ASN A 70 34.21 1.39 8.09
CA ASN A 70 34.73 2.35 9.07
C ASN A 70 35.15 1.73 10.41
N ASN A 71 34.80 0.47 10.65
CA ASN A 71 35.09 -0.23 11.89
C ASN A 71 35.88 -1.53 11.65
N THR A 72 36.76 -1.87 12.54
CA THR A 72 37.59 -3.07 12.46
C THR A 72 36.80 -4.36 12.69
N ARG A 73 35.63 -4.24 13.33
CA ARG A 73 34.77 -5.38 13.68
C ARG A 73 33.50 -5.34 12.85
N SER A 74 33.26 -6.38 12.08
CA SER A 74 32.01 -6.52 11.33
C SER A 74 30.83 -6.74 12.27
N ILE A 75 29.70 -6.09 11.95
CA ILE A 75 28.42 -6.26 12.66
C ILE A 75 27.62 -7.44 12.09
N VAL A 76 28.07 -8.04 10.99
CA VAL A 76 27.38 -9.14 10.31
C VAL A 76 27.53 -10.43 11.10
N GLU A 77 26.44 -10.90 11.68
CA GLU A 77 26.34 -12.20 12.32
C GLU A 77 25.34 -13.08 11.56
N ARG A 78 25.84 -14.07 10.84
CA ARG A 78 25.02 -14.97 10.01
C ARG A 78 23.90 -15.63 10.79
N GLY A 79 22.68 -15.64 10.25
CA GLY A 79 21.50 -16.22 10.88
C GLY A 79 20.95 -15.45 12.08
N LYS A 80 21.60 -14.38 12.52
CA LYS A 80 21.15 -13.54 13.61
C LYS A 80 20.39 -12.30 13.12
N ARG A 81 19.68 -11.69 14.04
CA ARG A 81 18.96 -10.46 13.84
C ARG A 81 19.91 -9.29 13.56
N VAL A 82 19.52 -8.40 12.67
CA VAL A 82 20.28 -7.18 12.42
C VAL A 82 20.12 -6.24 13.62
N ASP A 83 21.24 -5.75 14.15
CA ASP A 83 21.26 -4.77 15.24
C ASP A 83 21.07 -3.35 14.66
N LEU A 84 19.82 -2.95 14.50
CA LEU A 84 19.43 -1.64 13.98
C LEU A 84 19.74 -0.51 14.98
N ASP A 85 19.69 -0.80 16.27
CA ASP A 85 19.94 0.18 17.30
C ASP A 85 21.39 0.65 17.30
N THR A 86 22.32 -0.27 17.19
CA THR A 86 23.75 0.07 17.05
C THR A 86 24.04 0.88 15.78
N LEU A 87 23.43 0.54 14.66
CA LEU A 87 23.57 1.29 13.42
C LEU A 87 23.03 2.72 13.53
N LYS A 88 21.92 2.90 14.25
CA LYS A 88 21.35 4.21 14.51
C LYS A 88 22.22 5.03 15.47
N GLU A 89 22.67 4.45 16.56
CA GLU A 89 23.52 5.12 17.56
C GLU A 89 24.85 5.61 16.96
N LYS A 90 25.42 4.83 16.06
CA LYS A 90 26.66 5.17 15.35
C LYS A 90 26.46 6.13 14.16
N GLY A 91 25.24 6.53 13.85
CA GLY A 91 24.91 7.48 12.81
C GLY A 91 24.88 6.93 11.39
N PHE A 92 24.95 5.61 11.19
CA PHE A 92 24.83 4.96 9.87
C PHE A 92 23.38 4.85 9.39
N LEU A 93 22.40 4.86 10.31
CA LEU A 93 20.96 4.92 10.04
C LEU A 93 20.35 6.15 10.69
N ASN A 94 19.64 6.95 9.91
CA ASN A 94 18.93 8.12 10.43
C ASN A 94 17.65 7.73 11.19
N GLU A 95 16.99 6.67 10.73
CA GLU A 95 15.69 6.22 11.25
C GLU A 95 15.58 4.70 11.17
N ILE A 96 15.09 4.08 12.24
CA ILE A 96 14.74 2.65 12.24
C ILE A 96 13.36 2.49 11.63
N ARG A 97 13.30 1.92 10.43
CA ARG A 97 12.04 1.53 9.79
C ARG A 97 11.87 0.03 9.86
N LEU A 98 10.74 -0.38 10.43
CA LEU A 98 10.35 -1.77 10.50
C LEU A 98 9.60 -2.18 9.22
N CYS A 99 9.58 -3.49 8.94
CA CYS A 99 8.76 -4.02 7.85
C CYS A 99 7.28 -3.70 8.11
N PRO A 100 6.53 -3.16 7.11
CA PRO A 100 5.11 -2.86 7.26
C PRO A 100 4.25 -4.07 7.66
N GLU A 101 4.69 -5.27 7.29
CA GLU A 101 4.01 -6.53 7.60
C GLU A 101 4.59 -7.23 8.84
N LYS A 102 5.25 -6.48 9.72
CA LYS A 102 5.84 -6.97 10.99
C LYS A 102 6.93 -8.03 10.82
N GLY A 103 7.58 -8.08 9.66
CA GLY A 103 8.76 -8.92 9.44
C GLY A 103 9.98 -8.40 10.20
N GLU A 104 10.88 -9.30 10.56
CA GLU A 104 12.16 -8.98 11.18
C GLU A 104 13.28 -9.04 10.15
N TYR A 105 14.28 -8.17 10.30
CA TYR A 105 15.48 -8.20 9.48
C TYR A 105 16.53 -9.10 10.10
N LYS A 106 17.02 -10.07 9.32
CA LYS A 106 18.05 -11.04 9.71
C LYS A 106 19.14 -11.12 8.64
N PHE A 107 20.28 -11.64 9.02
CA PHE A 107 21.33 -11.98 8.06
C PHE A 107 21.11 -13.40 7.51
N ASP A 108 21.24 -13.56 6.20
CA ASP A 108 21.29 -14.88 5.57
C ASP A 108 22.66 -15.55 5.77
N GLU A 109 22.82 -16.77 5.23
CA GLU A 109 24.09 -17.50 5.29
C GLU A 109 25.23 -16.79 4.54
N ARG A 110 24.89 -15.88 3.64
CA ARG A 110 25.83 -15.06 2.86
C ARG A 110 26.12 -13.69 3.48
N GLY A 111 25.51 -13.40 4.65
CA GLY A 111 25.66 -12.12 5.33
C GLY A 111 24.83 -10.98 4.74
N ARG A 112 23.84 -11.27 3.90
CA ARG A 112 22.93 -10.26 3.35
C ARG A 112 21.71 -10.09 4.22
N VAL A 113 21.16 -8.88 4.24
CA VAL A 113 19.94 -8.58 4.98
C VAL A 113 18.73 -9.16 4.26
N ILE A 114 17.96 -9.98 4.96
CA ILE A 114 16.69 -10.54 4.51
C ILE A 114 15.57 -10.14 5.48
N CYS A 115 14.34 -10.10 5.00
CA CYS A 115 13.15 -9.93 5.83
C CYS A 115 12.50 -11.29 6.04
N THR A 116 12.08 -11.60 7.25
CA THR A 116 11.44 -12.89 7.58
C THR A 116 10.08 -13.10 6.93
N PHE A 117 9.46 -12.01 6.43
CA PHE A 117 8.15 -12.04 5.80
C PHE A 117 8.21 -12.06 4.25
N HIS A 118 9.26 -11.54 3.67
CA HIS A 118 9.42 -11.40 2.20
C HIS A 118 10.64 -12.14 1.68
#